data_27a94de6facbb0b83a853028d14e8785
#
_entry.id   27a94de6facbb0b83a853028d14e8785
#
_cell.length_a   1.000
_cell.length_b   1.000
_cell.length_c   1.000
_cell.angle_alpha   90.00
_cell.angle_beta   90.00
_cell.angle_gamma   90.00
#
_symmetry.space_group_name_H-M   'P 1'
#
loop_
_entity.id
_entity.type
_entity.pdbx_description
1 polymer ?
#
loop_
_entity_poly.entity_id
_entity_poly.type
_entity_poly.pdbx_seq_one_letter_code
_entity_poly.pdbx_strand_id
1 'polypeptide(L)'
;MRDIAIVSFAQAPSEQPPGQTETLMLLPTITEALAAVGLTRRDVGFTCSGSADYLTGGTFTFVQMLEAAGAWPPIPESHVEMDGAWALHEAWVRLQHGDVDVALVFSSGRASLGTSLRETLTFQLDPYYLAPLGADFVSLAALQADAVMARTGRTERDFAEIVASRTGGDVETLLAEPYLVAPLRAHDVGPPVDGAAAVVLVAGDRAKDLCERPAWIAGIDHRADPHYPGMRDLAVSRSAALAAEKAGVAQGDVEVAELHAVCTPEELVLADALSLSDKVEVNPSGGGLAANPMMVTGLVRIGEAFRQIAAGRGRVVGHASSGPCLQQNLVCVLEGRN
;
A
#
# COMPACT_ATOMS: atom_id res chain seq x y z
N MET A 1 -13.64 11.27 -18.62
CA MET A 1 -12.36 10.80 -18.06
C MET A 1 -11.67 9.94 -19.10
N ARG A 2 -10.33 10.01 -19.21
CA ARG A 2 -9.57 9.10 -20.05
C ARG A 2 -9.51 7.73 -19.38
N ASP A 3 -9.59 6.66 -20.16
CA ASP A 3 -9.28 5.32 -19.67
C ASP A 3 -7.78 5.22 -19.41
N ILE A 4 -7.42 4.78 -18.22
CA ILE A 4 -6.03 4.58 -17.79
C ILE A 4 -5.89 3.18 -17.22
N ALA A 5 -4.81 2.49 -17.60
CA ALA A 5 -4.54 1.15 -17.11
C ALA A 5 -3.15 1.05 -16.50
N ILE A 6 -2.99 0.15 -15.53
CA ILE A 6 -1.72 -0.41 -15.13
C ILE A 6 -1.36 -1.47 -16.17
N VAL A 7 -0.17 -1.37 -16.73
CA VAL A 7 0.34 -2.31 -17.74
C VAL A 7 1.51 -3.13 -17.24
N SER A 8 2.19 -2.67 -16.19
CA SER A 8 3.33 -3.37 -15.60
C SER A 8 3.49 -3.02 -14.12
N PHE A 9 3.99 -3.98 -13.36
CA PHE A 9 4.38 -3.84 -11.97
C PHE A 9 5.61 -4.70 -11.68
N ALA A 10 6.57 -4.12 -10.97
CA ALA A 10 7.73 -4.81 -10.41
C ALA A 10 7.96 -4.37 -8.97
N GLN A 11 8.53 -5.26 -8.15
CA GLN A 11 8.91 -4.98 -6.78
C GLN A 11 10.27 -5.60 -6.47
N ALA A 12 11.06 -4.94 -5.64
CA ALA A 12 12.28 -5.49 -5.12
C ALA A 12 11.98 -6.70 -4.21
N PRO A 13 12.84 -7.71 -4.16
CA PRO A 13 12.71 -8.81 -3.20
C PRO A 13 12.58 -8.29 -1.77
N SER A 14 11.81 -9.00 -0.93
CA SER A 14 11.62 -8.63 0.49
C SER A 14 12.90 -8.78 1.32
N GLU A 15 13.80 -9.67 0.92
CA GLU A 15 15.13 -9.81 1.51
C GLU A 15 16.12 -8.98 0.72
N GLN A 16 16.56 -7.87 1.30
CA GLN A 16 17.56 -7.00 0.70
C GLN A 16 18.93 -7.21 1.35
N PRO A 17 20.03 -7.17 0.56
CA PRO A 17 21.37 -7.16 1.12
C PRO A 17 21.57 -5.98 2.08
N PRO A 18 22.29 -6.16 3.21
CA PRO A 18 22.57 -5.07 4.14
C PRO A 18 23.25 -3.89 3.45
N GLY A 19 22.80 -2.66 3.77
CA GLY A 19 23.41 -1.43 3.28
C GLY A 19 23.02 -1.03 1.87
N GLN A 20 22.03 -1.66 1.28
CA GLN A 20 21.50 -1.26 -0.02
C GLN A 20 20.83 0.12 0.06
N THR A 21 21.13 0.99 -0.92
CA THR A 21 20.51 2.32 -1.02
C THR A 21 19.18 2.25 -1.78
N GLU A 22 18.36 3.28 -1.63
CA GLU A 22 17.10 3.45 -2.38
C GLU A 22 17.35 3.33 -3.88
N THR A 23 18.40 3.98 -4.40
CA THR A 23 18.80 3.92 -5.81
C THR A 23 19.11 2.48 -6.25
N LEU A 24 19.84 1.72 -5.44
CA LEU A 24 20.21 0.33 -5.77
C LEU A 24 19.01 -0.62 -5.76
N MET A 25 18.00 -0.36 -4.94
CA MET A 25 16.74 -1.12 -4.97
C MET A 25 15.87 -0.71 -6.15
N LEU A 26 15.74 0.58 -6.40
CA LEU A 26 14.83 1.13 -7.43
C LEU A 26 15.33 0.90 -8.86
N LEU A 27 16.63 1.02 -9.10
CA LEU A 27 17.18 0.93 -10.46
C LEU A 27 16.83 -0.40 -11.18
N PRO A 28 17.02 -1.57 -10.58
CA PRO A 28 16.58 -2.84 -11.18
C PRO A 28 15.06 -2.92 -11.26
N THR A 29 14.34 -2.49 -10.24
CA THR A 29 12.87 -2.56 -10.16
C THR A 29 12.20 -1.71 -11.26
N ILE A 30 12.66 -0.47 -11.47
CA ILE A 30 12.18 0.39 -12.56
C ILE A 30 12.55 -0.20 -13.93
N THR A 31 13.77 -0.74 -14.05
CA THR A 31 14.21 -1.36 -15.30
C THR A 31 13.35 -2.57 -15.65
N GLU A 32 13.06 -3.42 -14.70
CA GLU A 32 12.17 -4.57 -14.87
C GLU A 32 10.75 -4.15 -15.28
N ALA A 33 10.17 -3.18 -14.57
CA ALA A 33 8.81 -2.71 -14.86
C ALA A 33 8.69 -2.16 -16.29
N LEU A 34 9.64 -1.39 -16.76
CA LEU A 34 9.64 -0.83 -18.12
C LEU A 34 9.91 -1.93 -19.15
N ALA A 35 10.89 -2.80 -18.93
CA ALA A 35 11.28 -3.85 -19.85
C ALA A 35 10.16 -4.88 -20.07
N ALA A 36 9.36 -5.17 -19.04
CA ALA A 36 8.24 -6.11 -19.10
C ALA A 36 7.20 -5.75 -20.18
N VAL A 37 7.11 -4.46 -20.53
CA VAL A 37 6.20 -3.94 -21.57
C VAL A 37 6.94 -3.32 -22.75
N GLY A 38 8.22 -3.61 -22.92
CA GLY A 38 9.03 -3.14 -24.04
C GLY A 38 9.26 -1.63 -24.06
N LEU A 39 9.07 -0.95 -22.94
CA LEU A 39 9.31 0.49 -22.81
C LEU A 39 10.72 0.78 -22.28
N THR A 40 11.17 1.98 -22.56
CA THR A 40 12.40 2.57 -22.04
C THR A 40 12.07 3.85 -21.27
N ARG A 41 13.04 4.41 -20.56
CA ARG A 41 12.88 5.71 -19.88
C ARG A 41 12.49 6.85 -20.82
N ARG A 42 12.82 6.75 -22.12
CA ARG A 42 12.46 7.76 -23.14
C ARG A 42 11.00 7.75 -23.52
N ASP A 43 10.29 6.66 -23.23
CA ASP A 43 8.86 6.51 -23.52
C ASP A 43 7.99 7.07 -22.38
N VAL A 44 8.61 7.38 -21.24
CA VAL A 44 7.94 7.92 -20.05
C VAL A 44 7.78 9.42 -20.21
N GLY A 45 6.54 9.91 -20.14
CA GLY A 45 6.21 11.33 -20.23
C GLY A 45 6.09 12.05 -18.89
N PHE A 46 5.92 11.29 -17.79
CA PHE A 46 5.81 11.82 -16.42
C PHE A 46 6.27 10.77 -15.41
N THR A 47 6.95 11.22 -14.35
CA THR A 47 7.26 10.37 -13.20
C THR A 47 6.65 10.93 -11.92
N CYS A 48 6.21 10.04 -11.03
CA CYS A 48 5.81 10.41 -9.68
C CYS A 48 6.38 9.41 -8.68
N SER A 49 7.03 9.92 -7.64
CA SER A 49 7.62 9.08 -6.59
C SER A 49 6.92 9.26 -5.24
N GLY A 50 6.96 8.21 -4.43
CA GLY A 50 6.49 8.24 -3.03
C GLY A 50 7.58 7.82 -2.07
N SER A 51 7.78 8.57 -0.99
CA SER A 51 8.69 8.23 0.10
C SER A 51 8.35 9.04 1.36
N ALA A 52 9.12 8.85 2.42
CA ALA A 52 9.03 9.69 3.60
C ALA A 52 10.41 9.98 4.19
N ASP A 53 10.73 11.25 4.32
CA ASP A 53 12.00 11.74 4.82
C ASP A 53 12.33 11.23 6.22
N TYR A 54 11.33 11.18 7.11
CA TYR A 54 11.53 10.71 8.49
C TYR A 54 11.98 9.24 8.59
N LEU A 55 11.65 8.39 7.60
CA LEU A 55 12.10 6.99 7.57
C LEU A 55 13.55 6.86 7.21
N THR A 56 14.08 7.75 6.39
CA THR A 56 15.45 7.69 5.90
C THR A 56 16.43 8.47 6.77
N GLY A 57 15.91 9.22 7.74
CA GLY A 57 16.72 10.06 8.63
C GLY A 57 17.39 11.24 7.94
N GLY A 58 17.00 11.54 6.71
CA GLY A 58 17.49 12.65 5.91
C GLY A 58 16.35 13.43 5.27
N THR A 59 16.62 14.65 4.83
CA THR A 59 15.67 15.47 4.07
C THR A 59 15.85 15.24 2.57
N PHE A 60 14.78 15.44 1.80
CA PHE A 60 14.78 15.32 0.33
C PHE A 60 15.17 13.94 -0.19
N THR A 61 14.67 12.89 0.41
CA THR A 61 14.93 11.50 0.02
C THR A 61 14.59 11.22 -1.45
N PHE A 62 13.58 11.90 -1.97
CA PHE A 62 13.17 11.76 -3.37
C PHE A 62 14.29 12.08 -4.36
N VAL A 63 15.23 12.99 -4.02
CA VAL A 63 16.37 13.34 -4.90
C VAL A 63 17.24 12.12 -5.17
N GLN A 64 17.46 11.27 -4.17
CA GLN A 64 18.23 10.03 -4.34
C GLN A 64 17.49 9.02 -5.24
N MET A 65 16.17 9.01 -5.20
CA MET A 65 15.34 8.13 -6.03
C MET A 65 15.32 8.57 -7.50
N LEU A 66 15.47 9.89 -7.79
CA LEU A 66 15.52 10.40 -9.15
C LEU A 66 16.70 9.85 -9.97
N GLU A 67 17.81 9.53 -9.32
CA GLU A 67 18.95 8.88 -10.00
C GLU A 67 18.56 7.50 -10.55
N ALA A 68 17.75 6.74 -9.85
CA ALA A 68 17.22 5.46 -10.32
C ALA A 68 16.22 5.63 -11.48
N ALA A 69 15.38 6.66 -11.43
CA ALA A 69 14.45 6.97 -12.50
C ALA A 69 15.15 7.38 -13.78
N GLY A 70 16.32 8.05 -13.69
CA GLY A 70 17.15 8.42 -14.84
C GLY A 70 16.43 9.39 -15.78
N ALA A 71 16.08 10.58 -15.29
CA ALA A 71 15.33 11.61 -16.02
C ALA A 71 16.15 12.26 -17.16
N TRP A 72 16.49 11.48 -18.16
CA TRP A 72 17.15 11.94 -19.38
C TRP A 72 16.51 11.31 -20.61
N PRO A 73 15.98 12.10 -21.59
CA PRO A 73 15.91 13.58 -21.55
C PRO A 73 15.10 14.10 -20.34
N PRO A 74 15.23 15.40 -20.01
CA PRO A 74 14.45 15.99 -18.91
C PRO A 74 12.95 15.77 -19.11
N ILE A 75 12.27 15.27 -18.06
CA ILE A 75 10.83 14.99 -18.06
C ILE A 75 10.16 15.70 -16.88
N PRO A 76 8.87 16.01 -16.93
CA PRO A 76 8.11 16.44 -15.76
C PRO A 76 8.10 15.35 -14.69
N GLU A 77 8.32 15.77 -13.44
CA GLU A 77 8.26 14.87 -12.29
C GLU A 77 7.44 15.48 -11.16
N SER A 78 6.98 14.65 -10.24
CA SER A 78 6.37 15.03 -9.00
C SER A 78 6.75 14.04 -7.89
N HIS A 79 6.54 14.46 -6.66
CA HIS A 79 6.80 13.66 -5.48
C HIS A 79 5.68 13.82 -4.45
N VAL A 80 5.37 12.75 -3.73
CA VAL A 80 4.48 12.78 -2.56
C VAL A 80 5.23 12.25 -1.34
N GLU A 81 5.14 12.99 -0.22
CA GLU A 81 5.69 12.58 1.07
C GLU A 81 4.72 11.58 1.75
N MET A 82 4.46 10.46 1.06
CA MET A 82 3.54 9.38 1.45
C MET A 82 3.90 8.08 0.73
N ASP A 83 3.11 7.02 0.97
CA ASP A 83 3.21 5.76 0.24
C ASP A 83 3.03 5.96 -1.28
N GLY A 84 3.74 5.15 -2.06
CA GLY A 84 3.71 5.16 -3.53
C GLY A 84 2.31 5.02 -4.14
N ALA A 85 1.32 4.55 -3.40
CA ALA A 85 -0.08 4.53 -3.85
C ALA A 85 -0.64 5.95 -4.07
N TRP A 86 -0.26 6.93 -3.25
CA TRP A 86 -0.62 8.33 -3.47
C TRP A 86 0.11 8.92 -4.68
N ALA A 87 1.37 8.51 -4.91
CA ALA A 87 2.08 8.85 -6.14
C ALA A 87 1.38 8.28 -7.39
N LEU A 88 0.79 7.08 -7.28
CA LEU A 88 -0.03 6.49 -8.34
C LEU A 88 -1.29 7.32 -8.59
N HIS A 89 -1.96 7.79 -7.54
CA HIS A 89 -3.12 8.67 -7.67
C HIS A 89 -2.74 9.98 -8.39
N GLU A 90 -1.63 10.64 -8.00
CA GLU A 90 -1.15 11.86 -8.66
C GLU A 90 -0.82 11.61 -10.13
N ALA A 91 -0.16 10.50 -10.46
CA ALA A 91 0.14 10.14 -11.83
C ALA A 91 -1.15 9.86 -12.64
N TRP A 92 -2.16 9.23 -12.02
CA TRP A 92 -3.47 9.04 -12.63
C TRP A 92 -4.15 10.38 -12.92
N VAL A 93 -4.16 11.32 -11.97
CA VAL A 93 -4.67 12.69 -12.17
C VAL A 93 -3.92 13.37 -13.32
N ARG A 94 -2.59 13.26 -13.36
CA ARG A 94 -1.78 13.83 -14.44
C ARG A 94 -2.15 13.31 -15.81
N LEU A 95 -2.32 11.99 -15.94
CA LEU A 95 -2.75 11.37 -17.21
C LEU A 95 -4.14 11.82 -17.67
N GLN A 96 -5.03 12.24 -16.75
CA GLN A 96 -6.34 12.79 -17.11
C GLN A 96 -6.25 14.12 -17.87
N HIS A 97 -5.16 14.90 -17.71
CA HIS A 97 -4.94 16.15 -18.46
C HIS A 97 -4.70 15.91 -19.96
N GLY A 98 -4.17 14.74 -20.34
CA GLY A 98 -4.02 14.33 -21.73
C GLY A 98 -2.80 14.87 -22.46
N ASP A 99 -1.87 15.50 -21.77
CA ASP A 99 -0.60 15.98 -22.31
C ASP A 99 0.52 14.93 -22.24
N VAL A 100 0.31 13.87 -21.49
CA VAL A 100 1.18 12.68 -21.41
C VAL A 100 0.35 11.41 -21.48
N ASP A 101 0.91 10.33 -22.03
CA ASP A 101 0.22 9.04 -22.20
C ASP A 101 0.83 7.92 -21.37
N VAL A 102 2.08 8.08 -20.91
CA VAL A 102 2.80 7.08 -20.09
C VAL A 102 3.34 7.76 -18.85
N ALA A 103 3.04 7.21 -17.70
CA ALA A 103 3.60 7.62 -16.41
C ALA A 103 4.30 6.44 -15.72
N LEU A 104 5.44 6.72 -15.10
CA LEU A 104 6.17 5.82 -14.22
C LEU A 104 5.96 6.27 -12.78
N VAL A 105 5.41 5.37 -11.97
CA VAL A 105 5.26 5.55 -10.52
C VAL A 105 6.23 4.64 -9.81
N PHE A 106 6.93 5.14 -8.80
CA PHE A 106 7.84 4.31 -8.02
C PHE A 106 7.91 4.79 -6.57
N SER A 107 8.30 3.88 -5.70
CA SER A 107 8.44 4.16 -4.27
C SER A 107 9.52 3.29 -3.66
N SER A 108 10.19 3.79 -2.65
CA SER A 108 11.12 3.02 -1.82
C SER A 108 10.99 3.41 -0.35
N GLY A 109 11.33 2.45 0.52
CA GLY A 109 11.39 2.65 1.94
C GLY A 109 12.43 1.75 2.59
N ARG A 110 13.14 2.27 3.59
CA ARG A 110 14.21 1.57 4.31
C ARG A 110 13.92 1.53 5.81
N ALA A 111 13.40 0.40 6.27
CA ALA A 111 13.17 0.15 7.68
C ALA A 111 14.47 -0.18 8.45
N SER A 112 15.55 -0.55 7.73
CA SER A 112 16.83 -1.01 8.30
C SER A 112 17.80 0.11 8.67
N LEU A 113 17.44 1.37 8.46
CA LEU A 113 18.32 2.53 8.69
C LEU A 113 18.57 2.80 10.19
N GLY A 114 19.28 1.94 10.86
CA GLY A 114 20.06 2.20 12.07
C GLY A 114 19.45 2.89 13.29
N THR A 115 18.37 3.64 13.13
CA THR A 115 17.55 4.21 14.22
C THR A 115 16.42 3.26 14.57
N SER A 116 16.01 3.24 15.84
CA SER A 116 14.84 2.48 16.27
C SER A 116 13.62 2.93 15.46
N LEU A 117 13.05 2.04 14.66
CA LEU A 117 11.83 2.30 13.89
C LEU A 117 10.70 2.79 14.81
N ARG A 118 10.64 2.30 16.05
CA ARG A 118 9.72 2.75 17.08
C ARG A 118 9.84 4.26 17.34
N GLU A 119 11.06 4.75 17.50
CA GLU A 119 11.33 6.18 17.70
C GLU A 119 11.02 6.99 16.44
N THR A 120 11.43 6.48 15.28
CA THR A 120 11.17 7.12 13.99
C THR A 120 9.68 7.32 13.73
N LEU A 121 8.86 6.30 14.00
CA LEU A 121 7.42 6.38 13.81
C LEU A 121 6.70 7.34 14.76
N THR A 122 7.33 7.73 15.89
CA THR A 122 6.77 8.76 16.77
C THR A 122 6.70 10.13 16.09
N PHE A 123 7.51 10.38 15.06
CA PHE A 123 7.43 11.61 14.26
C PHE A 123 6.11 11.77 13.48
N GLN A 124 5.37 10.68 13.27
CA GLN A 124 4.02 10.74 12.71
C GLN A 124 2.97 11.21 13.72
N LEU A 125 3.30 11.21 15.00
CA LEU A 125 2.37 11.55 16.07
C LEU A 125 2.45 13.03 16.39
N ASP A 126 1.36 13.56 16.95
CA ASP A 126 1.36 14.91 17.50
C ASP A 126 2.44 15.05 18.58
N PRO A 127 3.38 16.03 18.45
CA PRO A 127 4.52 16.14 19.35
C PRO A 127 4.16 16.65 20.74
N TYR A 128 2.97 17.22 20.92
CA TYR A 128 2.59 17.87 22.18
C TYR A 128 1.72 16.97 23.07
N TYR A 129 0.91 16.08 22.47
CA TYR A 129 -0.06 15.27 23.21
C TYR A 129 0.19 13.75 23.09
N LEU A 130 0.48 13.24 21.89
CA LEU A 130 0.62 11.81 21.67
C LEU A 130 2.04 11.29 21.84
N ALA A 131 3.03 11.97 21.27
CA ALA A 131 4.42 11.56 21.40
C ALA A 131 4.92 11.56 22.86
N PRO A 132 4.57 12.58 23.73
CA PRO A 132 4.95 12.56 25.14
C PRO A 132 4.37 11.39 25.96
N LEU A 133 3.27 10.77 25.49
CA LEU A 133 2.70 9.58 26.15
C LEU A 133 3.52 8.32 25.86
N GLY A 134 4.51 8.38 24.97
CA GLY A 134 5.28 7.22 24.53
C GLY A 134 4.47 6.23 23.72
N ALA A 135 3.32 6.66 23.15
CA ALA A 135 2.55 5.84 22.26
C ALA A 135 3.40 5.50 21.03
N ASP A 136 3.46 4.22 20.69
CA ASP A 136 4.09 3.77 19.45
C ASP A 136 3.04 3.13 18.53
N PHE A 137 3.47 2.76 17.33
CA PHE A 137 2.61 2.14 16.34
C PHE A 137 1.89 0.88 16.89
N VAL A 138 2.61 -0.01 17.58
CA VAL A 138 2.05 -1.27 18.10
C VAL A 138 1.06 -1.00 19.24
N SER A 139 1.36 -0.05 20.12
CA SER A 139 0.44 0.37 21.20
C SER A 139 -0.85 0.96 20.64
N LEU A 140 -0.78 1.75 19.58
CA LEU A 140 -1.97 2.30 18.92
C LEU A 140 -2.77 1.20 18.20
N ALA A 141 -2.09 0.26 17.54
CA ALA A 141 -2.73 -0.90 16.94
C ALA A 141 -3.42 -1.80 17.99
N ALA A 142 -2.82 -1.94 19.18
CA ALA A 142 -3.43 -2.68 20.29
C ALA A 142 -4.71 -1.97 20.82
N LEU A 143 -4.71 -0.65 20.92
CA LEU A 143 -5.92 0.12 21.25
C LEU A 143 -7.00 -0.06 20.16
N GLN A 144 -6.62 -0.14 18.90
CA GLN A 144 -7.55 -0.44 17.83
C GLN A 144 -8.11 -1.85 17.96
N ALA A 145 -7.26 -2.85 18.28
CA ALA A 145 -7.69 -4.22 18.51
C ALA A 145 -8.74 -4.31 19.65
N ASP A 146 -8.49 -3.65 20.78
CA ASP A 146 -9.45 -3.58 21.88
C ASP A 146 -10.78 -2.96 21.45
N ALA A 147 -10.74 -1.88 20.67
CA ALA A 147 -11.93 -1.24 20.14
C ALA A 147 -12.72 -2.17 19.20
N VAL A 148 -12.02 -2.90 18.33
CA VAL A 148 -12.62 -3.89 17.41
C VAL A 148 -13.30 -5.01 18.20
N MET A 149 -12.60 -5.61 19.17
CA MET A 149 -13.15 -6.68 20.01
C MET A 149 -14.39 -6.21 20.80
N ALA A 150 -14.29 -5.03 21.43
CA ALA A 150 -15.38 -4.47 22.22
C ALA A 150 -16.62 -4.16 21.38
N ARG A 151 -16.44 -3.70 20.14
CA ARG A 151 -17.55 -3.32 19.27
C ARG A 151 -18.19 -4.49 18.55
N THR A 152 -17.39 -5.44 18.08
CA THR A 152 -17.83 -6.50 17.15
C THR A 152 -18.06 -7.85 17.83
N GLY A 153 -17.53 -8.05 19.05
CA GLY A 153 -17.47 -9.33 19.71
C GLY A 153 -16.40 -10.28 19.16
N ARG A 154 -15.58 -9.84 18.21
CA ARG A 154 -14.39 -10.57 17.74
C ARG A 154 -13.42 -10.77 18.89
N THR A 155 -12.55 -11.75 18.75
CA THR A 155 -11.60 -12.19 19.77
C THR A 155 -10.20 -12.30 19.20
N GLU A 156 -9.19 -12.50 20.03
CA GLU A 156 -7.82 -12.78 19.61
C GLU A 156 -7.74 -14.02 18.69
N ARG A 157 -8.70 -14.94 18.80
CA ARG A 157 -8.79 -16.10 17.91
C ARG A 157 -9.05 -15.68 16.47
N ASP A 158 -9.94 -14.71 16.23
CA ASP A 158 -10.24 -14.21 14.90
C ASP A 158 -8.96 -13.59 14.26
N PHE A 159 -8.11 -12.93 15.05
CA PHE A 159 -6.82 -12.42 14.61
C PHE A 159 -5.86 -13.55 14.23
N ALA A 160 -5.72 -14.55 15.10
CA ALA A 160 -4.87 -15.71 14.85
C ALA A 160 -5.33 -16.53 13.63
N GLU A 161 -6.64 -16.65 13.39
CA GLU A 161 -7.20 -17.34 12.22
C GLU A 161 -6.82 -16.66 10.88
N ILE A 162 -6.75 -15.33 10.84
CA ILE A 162 -6.26 -14.59 9.67
C ILE A 162 -4.83 -15.05 9.31
N VAL A 163 -3.95 -15.10 10.30
CA VAL A 163 -2.55 -15.50 10.10
C VAL A 163 -2.45 -16.99 9.75
N ALA A 164 -3.14 -17.84 10.51
CA ALA A 164 -3.15 -19.29 10.29
C ALA A 164 -3.62 -19.67 8.88
N SER A 165 -4.64 -18.98 8.36
CA SER A 165 -5.18 -19.24 7.01
C SER A 165 -4.14 -19.00 5.89
N ARG A 166 -3.16 -18.12 6.13
CA ARG A 166 -2.10 -17.77 5.15
C ARG A 166 -0.83 -18.57 5.32
N THR A 167 -0.49 -18.85 6.57
CA THR A 167 0.78 -19.53 6.89
C THR A 167 0.63 -21.06 7.00
N GLY A 168 -0.59 -21.55 7.09
CA GLY A 168 -0.88 -22.95 7.44
C GLY A 168 -0.55 -23.27 8.91
N GLY A 169 -0.37 -22.25 9.74
CA GLY A 169 -0.06 -22.38 11.17
C GLY A 169 -1.24 -22.89 12.00
N ASP A 170 -0.91 -23.35 13.22
CA ASP A 170 -1.92 -23.78 14.17
C ASP A 170 -2.35 -22.61 15.07
N VAL A 171 -3.67 -22.35 15.14
CA VAL A 171 -4.26 -21.24 15.88
C VAL A 171 -3.93 -21.30 17.39
N GLU A 172 -3.94 -22.49 17.99
CA GLU A 172 -3.64 -22.65 19.42
C GLU A 172 -2.16 -22.32 19.72
N THR A 173 -1.27 -22.68 18.80
CA THR A 173 0.15 -22.31 18.90
C THR A 173 0.33 -20.80 18.83
N LEU A 174 -0.33 -20.12 17.90
CA LEU A 174 -0.29 -18.66 17.78
C LEU A 174 -0.84 -17.98 19.05
N LEU A 175 -1.96 -18.46 19.59
CA LEU A 175 -2.54 -17.93 20.81
C LEU A 175 -1.71 -18.17 22.07
N ALA A 176 -0.80 -19.18 22.06
CA ALA A 176 0.11 -19.44 23.16
C ALA A 176 1.35 -18.53 23.20
N GLU A 177 1.63 -17.78 22.10
CA GLU A 177 2.73 -16.81 22.06
C GLU A 177 2.53 -15.69 23.09
N PRO A 178 3.61 -15.12 23.64
CA PRO A 178 3.52 -13.97 24.54
C PRO A 178 3.02 -12.73 23.79
N TYR A 179 2.32 -11.85 24.50
CA TYR A 179 1.92 -10.57 23.96
C TYR A 179 3.14 -9.69 23.63
N LEU A 180 3.09 -9.07 22.48
CA LEU A 180 3.95 -7.95 22.13
C LEU A 180 3.48 -6.67 22.84
N VAL A 181 2.20 -6.34 22.68
CA VAL A 181 1.39 -5.39 23.47
C VAL A 181 -0.03 -5.94 23.48
N ALA A 182 -0.55 -6.34 24.65
CA ALA A 182 -1.89 -6.95 24.72
C ALA A 182 -2.95 -6.06 24.04
N PRO A 183 -3.86 -6.66 23.22
CA PRO A 183 -4.04 -8.08 22.96
C PRO A 183 -3.21 -8.65 21.79
N LEU A 184 -2.29 -7.87 21.19
CA LEU A 184 -1.53 -8.26 20.01
C LEU A 184 -0.27 -9.07 20.36
N ARG A 185 0.01 -10.07 19.53
CA ARG A 185 1.22 -10.89 19.54
C ARG A 185 2.11 -10.57 18.34
N ALA A 186 3.27 -11.19 18.26
CA ALA A 186 4.23 -10.93 17.17
C ALA A 186 3.64 -11.24 15.80
N HIS A 187 2.85 -12.30 15.66
CA HIS A 187 2.21 -12.69 14.41
C HIS A 187 1.10 -11.73 13.95
N ASP A 188 0.57 -10.90 14.85
CA ASP A 188 -0.48 -9.91 14.52
C ASP A 188 0.08 -8.67 13.83
N VAL A 189 1.40 -8.50 13.77
CA VAL A 189 2.06 -7.30 13.25
C VAL A 189 3.00 -7.67 12.12
N GLY A 190 2.77 -7.11 10.95
CA GLY A 190 3.62 -7.34 9.77
C GLY A 190 5.06 -6.84 9.98
N PRO A 191 6.07 -7.64 9.66
CA PRO A 191 7.46 -7.27 9.85
C PRO A 191 7.83 -6.10 8.94
N PRO A 192 8.39 -5.00 9.48
CA PRO A 192 8.94 -3.94 8.66
C PRO A 192 10.18 -4.43 7.90
N VAL A 193 10.22 -4.15 6.61
CA VAL A 193 11.32 -4.56 5.72
C VAL A 193 11.74 -3.40 4.81
N ASP A 194 12.91 -3.48 4.22
CA ASP A 194 13.31 -2.61 3.13
C ASP A 194 12.59 -3.04 1.85
N GLY A 195 12.26 -2.09 0.98
CA GLY A 195 11.62 -2.44 -0.28
C GLY A 195 11.52 -1.30 -1.27
N ALA A 196 11.23 -1.66 -2.50
CA ALA A 196 10.95 -0.75 -3.59
C ALA A 196 9.92 -1.36 -4.54
N ALA A 197 9.14 -0.52 -5.19
CA ALA A 197 8.17 -0.92 -6.20
C ALA A 197 8.10 0.10 -7.33
N ALA A 198 7.73 -0.37 -8.52
CA ALA A 198 7.49 0.47 -9.69
C ALA A 198 6.26 -0.03 -10.46
N VAL A 199 5.44 0.92 -10.92
CA VAL A 199 4.22 0.69 -11.71
C VAL A 199 4.26 1.57 -12.94
N VAL A 200 3.86 1.02 -14.09
CA VAL A 200 3.70 1.77 -15.34
C VAL A 200 2.21 1.97 -15.61
N LEU A 201 1.79 3.23 -15.72
CA LEU A 201 0.45 3.63 -16.12
C LEU A 201 0.45 4.08 -17.58
N VAL A 202 -0.57 3.66 -18.32
CA VAL A 202 -0.74 4.04 -19.73
C VAL A 202 -2.18 4.45 -20.00
N ALA A 203 -2.36 5.53 -20.76
CA ALA A 203 -3.66 6.04 -21.13
C ALA A 203 -4.11 5.53 -22.50
N GLY A 204 -5.42 5.27 -22.62
CA GLY A 204 -6.08 4.92 -23.87
C GLY A 204 -5.71 3.55 -24.42
N ASP A 205 -5.98 3.35 -25.70
CA ASP A 205 -5.83 2.05 -26.38
C ASP A 205 -4.37 1.56 -26.42
N ARG A 206 -3.40 2.46 -26.29
CA ARG A 206 -1.97 2.08 -26.22
C ARG A 206 -1.68 1.05 -25.10
N ALA A 207 -2.50 1.02 -24.03
CA ALA A 207 -2.35 0.03 -22.98
C ALA A 207 -2.51 -1.42 -23.49
N LYS A 208 -3.40 -1.63 -24.47
CA LYS A 208 -3.63 -2.95 -25.09
C LYS A 208 -2.48 -3.41 -25.98
N ASP A 209 -1.76 -2.45 -26.56
CA ASP A 209 -0.58 -2.76 -27.39
C ASP A 209 0.63 -3.19 -26.55
N LEU A 210 0.68 -2.76 -25.29
CA LEU A 210 1.80 -2.98 -24.37
C LEU A 210 1.58 -4.17 -23.43
N CYS A 211 0.34 -4.49 -23.09
CA CYS A 211 0.00 -5.52 -22.14
C CYS A 211 -1.20 -6.33 -22.63
N GLU A 212 -1.09 -7.65 -22.62
CA GLU A 212 -2.16 -8.55 -23.05
C GLU A 212 -3.43 -8.40 -22.20
N ARG A 213 -3.25 -8.19 -20.89
CA ARG A 213 -4.34 -8.00 -19.93
C ARG A 213 -4.08 -6.76 -19.05
N PRO A 214 -4.29 -5.54 -19.57
CA PRO A 214 -4.15 -4.33 -18.79
C PRO A 214 -5.17 -4.29 -17.65
N ALA A 215 -4.75 -3.82 -16.47
CA ALA A 215 -5.68 -3.58 -15.38
C ALA A 215 -6.20 -2.14 -15.46
N TRP A 216 -7.41 -1.97 -15.93
CA TRP A 216 -8.04 -0.68 -16.08
C TRP A 216 -8.46 -0.11 -14.72
N ILE A 217 -8.08 1.11 -14.43
CA ILE A 217 -8.52 1.83 -13.23
C ILE A 217 -9.97 2.26 -13.45
N ALA A 218 -10.90 1.47 -12.88
CA ALA A 218 -12.34 1.76 -12.93
C ALA A 218 -12.70 2.93 -12.02
N GLY A 219 -12.00 3.06 -10.89
CA GLY A 219 -12.11 4.18 -9.98
C GLY A 219 -10.98 4.20 -8.96
N ILE A 220 -10.64 5.40 -8.52
CA ILE A 220 -9.64 5.63 -7.48
C ILE A 220 -10.05 6.85 -6.66
N ASP A 221 -9.96 6.74 -5.35
CA ASP A 221 -10.25 7.85 -4.43
C ASP A 221 -9.46 7.67 -3.13
N HIS A 222 -9.15 8.76 -2.46
CA HIS A 222 -8.53 8.71 -1.13
C HIS A 222 -9.19 9.69 -0.17
N ARG A 223 -9.22 9.32 1.13
CA ARG A 223 -9.82 10.10 2.21
C ARG A 223 -8.97 10.02 3.47
N ALA A 224 -9.12 11.03 4.32
CA ALA A 224 -8.47 11.10 5.62
C ALA A 224 -9.51 11.27 6.74
N ASP A 225 -9.32 10.52 7.82
CA ASP A 225 -9.99 10.72 9.10
C ASP A 225 -9.21 11.71 9.98
N PRO A 226 -9.81 12.26 11.06
CA PRO A 226 -9.07 13.08 12.02
C PRO A 226 -7.80 12.41 12.52
N HIS A 227 -6.72 13.18 12.68
CA HIS A 227 -5.42 12.65 13.10
C HIS A 227 -5.45 12.01 14.49
N TYR A 228 -6.15 12.64 15.46
CA TYR A 228 -6.19 12.14 16.83
C TYR A 228 -7.02 10.87 16.96
N PRO A 229 -6.42 9.74 17.39
CA PRO A 229 -7.16 8.48 17.59
C PRO A 229 -8.37 8.63 18.51
N GLY A 230 -8.27 9.44 19.59
CA GLY A 230 -9.35 9.68 20.54
C GLY A 230 -10.56 10.45 19.99
N MET A 231 -10.46 11.00 18.78
CA MET A 231 -11.58 11.64 18.08
C MET A 231 -12.33 10.70 17.13
N ARG A 232 -11.88 9.46 17.01
CA ARG A 232 -12.42 8.46 16.09
C ARG A 232 -12.88 7.22 16.85
N ASP A 233 -13.83 6.52 16.29
CA ASP A 233 -14.09 5.12 16.65
C ASP A 233 -13.05 4.27 15.89
N LEU A 234 -12.08 3.70 16.60
CA LEU A 234 -10.99 2.95 16.01
C LEU A 234 -11.43 1.60 15.40
N ALA A 235 -12.61 1.11 15.76
CA ALA A 235 -13.21 -0.09 15.17
C ALA A 235 -13.87 0.17 13.80
N VAL A 236 -13.85 1.41 13.31
CA VAL A 236 -14.49 1.80 12.04
C VAL A 236 -13.58 2.73 11.26
N SER A 237 -13.38 2.48 9.98
CA SER A 237 -12.70 3.42 9.08
C SER A 237 -13.71 4.11 8.16
N ARG A 238 -14.08 5.35 8.51
CA ARG A 238 -14.98 6.16 7.68
C ARG A 238 -14.31 6.61 6.40
N SER A 239 -13.02 6.93 6.47
CA SER A 239 -12.24 7.32 5.29
C SER A 239 -12.12 6.17 4.29
N ALA A 240 -11.88 4.93 4.75
CA ALA A 240 -11.87 3.76 3.86
C ALA A 240 -13.25 3.52 3.22
N ALA A 241 -14.31 3.58 4.02
CA ALA A 241 -15.68 3.38 3.51
C ALA A 241 -16.06 4.43 2.45
N LEU A 242 -15.73 5.71 2.68
CA LEU A 242 -16.03 6.77 1.73
C LEU A 242 -15.15 6.68 0.47
N ALA A 243 -13.86 6.35 0.62
CA ALA A 243 -12.98 6.11 -0.52
C ALA A 243 -13.48 4.93 -1.37
N ALA A 244 -13.92 3.84 -0.74
CA ALA A 244 -14.51 2.68 -1.41
C ALA A 244 -15.80 3.04 -2.19
N GLU A 245 -16.69 3.82 -1.57
CA GLU A 245 -17.90 4.33 -2.23
C GLU A 245 -17.54 5.14 -3.48
N LYS A 246 -16.62 6.09 -3.35
CA LYS A 246 -16.22 6.99 -4.45
C LYS A 246 -15.42 6.28 -5.54
N ALA A 247 -14.58 5.32 -5.18
CA ALA A 247 -13.89 4.46 -6.14
C ALA A 247 -14.84 3.44 -6.81
N GLY A 248 -16.06 3.28 -6.31
CA GLY A 248 -17.08 2.43 -6.92
C GLY A 248 -16.91 0.93 -6.61
N VAL A 249 -16.42 0.57 -5.43
CA VAL A 249 -16.26 -0.85 -5.03
C VAL A 249 -17.56 -1.64 -5.19
N ALA A 250 -18.69 -1.05 -4.79
CA ALA A 250 -20.01 -1.69 -4.88
C ALA A 250 -20.64 -1.70 -6.29
N GLN A 251 -19.97 -1.18 -7.31
CA GLN A 251 -20.51 -1.12 -8.69
C GLN A 251 -20.32 -2.43 -9.47
N GLY A 252 -19.72 -3.45 -8.89
CA GLY A 252 -19.54 -4.78 -9.49
C GLY A 252 -19.03 -5.79 -8.48
N ASP A 253 -19.00 -7.04 -8.88
CA ASP A 253 -18.58 -8.16 -8.03
C ASP A 253 -17.05 -8.15 -7.89
N VAL A 254 -16.56 -7.78 -6.74
CA VAL A 254 -15.14 -7.87 -6.38
C VAL A 254 -14.78 -9.33 -6.10
N GLU A 255 -13.75 -9.83 -6.76
CA GLU A 255 -13.26 -11.21 -6.58
C GLU A 255 -12.10 -11.27 -5.56
N VAL A 256 -11.22 -10.27 -5.59
CA VAL A 256 -10.04 -10.19 -4.74
C VAL A 256 -9.88 -8.78 -4.18
N ALA A 257 -9.42 -8.67 -2.94
CA ALA A 257 -9.03 -7.42 -2.30
C ALA A 257 -7.61 -7.53 -1.72
N GLU A 258 -6.69 -6.75 -2.26
CA GLU A 258 -5.33 -6.59 -1.74
C GLU A 258 -5.30 -5.37 -0.81
N LEU A 259 -5.36 -5.64 0.49
CA LEU A 259 -5.50 -4.63 1.53
C LEU A 259 -4.15 -4.31 2.19
N HIS A 260 -3.83 -3.04 2.33
CA HIS A 260 -2.73 -2.57 3.14
C HIS A 260 -3.14 -2.55 4.62
N ALA A 261 -3.17 -3.72 5.22
CA ALA A 261 -3.30 -3.93 6.65
C ALA A 261 -1.96 -4.44 7.17
N VAL A 262 -1.35 -3.73 8.10
CA VAL A 262 -0.07 -4.12 8.71
C VAL A 262 -0.25 -4.73 10.10
N CYS A 263 -1.49 -4.75 10.60
CA CYS A 263 -1.92 -5.49 11.79
C CYS A 263 -3.22 -6.23 11.50
N THR A 264 -3.43 -7.35 12.17
CA THR A 264 -4.64 -8.19 11.98
C THR A 264 -5.95 -7.45 12.22
N PRO A 265 -6.12 -6.58 13.26
CA PRO A 265 -7.36 -5.82 13.45
C PRO A 265 -7.65 -4.84 12.31
N GLU A 266 -6.62 -4.29 11.65
CA GLU A 266 -6.81 -3.39 10.51
C GLU A 266 -7.47 -4.11 9.34
N GLU A 267 -7.11 -5.36 9.08
CA GLU A 267 -7.71 -6.12 7.99
C GLU A 267 -9.20 -6.33 8.18
N LEU A 268 -9.63 -6.62 9.41
CA LEU A 268 -11.04 -6.77 9.75
C LEU A 268 -11.80 -5.45 9.59
N VAL A 269 -11.22 -4.34 10.06
CA VAL A 269 -11.81 -3.00 9.91
C VAL A 269 -11.94 -2.63 8.45
N LEU A 270 -10.95 -2.95 7.62
CA LEU A 270 -10.97 -2.65 6.18
C LEU A 270 -11.98 -3.54 5.44
N ALA A 271 -12.05 -4.83 5.74
CA ALA A 271 -13.03 -5.73 5.13
C ALA A 271 -14.47 -5.22 5.40
N ASP A 272 -14.75 -4.83 6.64
CA ASP A 272 -16.03 -4.25 7.03
C ASP A 272 -16.28 -2.89 6.34
N ALA A 273 -15.28 -2.00 6.30
CA ALA A 273 -15.39 -0.67 5.70
C ALA A 273 -15.63 -0.71 4.18
N LEU A 274 -15.00 -1.65 3.49
CA LEU A 274 -15.18 -1.86 2.05
C LEU A 274 -16.42 -2.73 1.74
N SER A 275 -17.14 -3.20 2.76
CA SER A 275 -18.31 -4.09 2.63
C SER A 275 -18.00 -5.35 1.80
N LEU A 276 -16.83 -5.94 2.04
CA LEU A 276 -16.42 -7.16 1.34
C LEU A 276 -17.27 -8.34 1.81
N SER A 277 -17.77 -9.13 0.86
CA SER A 277 -18.48 -10.36 1.17
C SER A 277 -17.51 -11.51 1.48
N ASP A 278 -17.97 -12.56 2.14
CA ASP A 278 -17.20 -13.77 2.45
C ASP A 278 -16.68 -14.51 1.21
N LYS A 279 -17.11 -14.11 0.01
CA LYS A 279 -16.65 -14.69 -1.26
C LYS A 279 -15.41 -13.98 -1.80
N VAL A 280 -15.08 -12.81 -1.27
CA VAL A 280 -13.91 -12.04 -1.69
C VAL A 280 -12.66 -12.65 -1.06
N GLU A 281 -11.70 -13.00 -1.91
CA GLU A 281 -10.40 -13.47 -1.44
C GLU A 281 -9.58 -12.26 -0.98
N VAL A 282 -9.25 -12.23 0.33
CA VAL A 282 -8.52 -11.10 0.93
C VAL A 282 -7.04 -11.44 1.04
N ASN A 283 -6.20 -10.56 0.49
CA ASN A 283 -4.74 -10.64 0.56
C ASN A 283 -4.15 -12.00 0.15
N PRO A 284 -4.51 -12.60 -1.00
CA PRO A 284 -3.92 -13.86 -1.44
C PRO A 284 -2.39 -13.77 -1.65
N SER A 285 -1.87 -12.56 -1.85
CA SER A 285 -0.42 -12.30 -1.94
C SER A 285 0.31 -12.31 -0.58
N GLY A 286 -0.42 -12.49 0.54
CA GLY A 286 0.09 -12.43 1.91
C GLY A 286 -0.15 -11.09 2.61
N GLY A 287 -0.43 -10.02 1.86
CA GLY A 287 -0.73 -8.69 2.43
C GLY A 287 0.44 -8.02 3.14
N GLY A 288 0.14 -6.96 3.88
CA GLY A 288 1.10 -6.25 4.72
C GLY A 288 1.56 -7.05 5.94
N LEU A 289 0.83 -8.11 6.31
CA LEU A 289 1.21 -9.01 7.40
C LEU A 289 2.39 -9.92 7.02
N ALA A 290 2.55 -10.27 5.75
CA ALA A 290 3.69 -11.07 5.30
C ALA A 290 4.99 -10.23 5.24
N ALA A 291 4.89 -8.99 4.78
CA ALA A 291 6.00 -8.05 4.71
C ALA A 291 5.47 -6.62 4.59
N ASN A 292 6.04 -5.70 5.35
CA ASN A 292 5.66 -4.30 5.34
C ASN A 292 6.84 -3.41 4.90
N PRO A 293 7.11 -3.28 3.59
CA PRO A 293 8.03 -2.26 3.09
C PRO A 293 7.36 -0.88 3.20
N MET A 294 7.67 -0.18 4.28
CA MET A 294 7.04 1.11 4.60
C MET A 294 7.17 2.11 3.45
N MET A 295 6.12 2.90 3.20
CA MET A 295 5.96 3.80 2.04
C MET A 295 5.86 3.10 0.69
N VAL A 296 5.88 1.79 0.65
CA VAL A 296 5.80 0.97 -0.58
C VAL A 296 4.64 -0.01 -0.54
N THR A 297 4.21 -0.40 0.67
CA THR A 297 3.21 -1.46 0.86
C THR A 297 1.92 -1.18 0.09
N GLY A 298 1.42 0.06 0.10
CA GLY A 298 0.21 0.43 -0.64
C GLY A 298 0.38 0.31 -2.14
N LEU A 299 1.51 0.75 -2.69
CA LEU A 299 1.81 0.58 -4.11
C LEU A 299 1.93 -0.90 -4.48
N VAL A 300 2.54 -1.72 -3.61
CA VAL A 300 2.61 -3.18 -3.78
C VAL A 300 1.21 -3.80 -3.78
N ARG A 301 0.30 -3.39 -2.88
CA ARG A 301 -1.09 -3.91 -2.89
C ARG A 301 -1.80 -3.61 -4.21
N ILE A 302 -1.64 -2.41 -4.76
CA ILE A 302 -2.20 -2.08 -6.08
C ILE A 302 -1.49 -2.89 -7.20
N GLY A 303 -0.18 -3.09 -7.10
CA GLY A 303 0.58 -3.93 -8.02
C GLY A 303 0.17 -5.40 -7.97
N GLU A 304 -0.08 -5.96 -6.78
CA GLU A 304 -0.61 -7.32 -6.64
C GLU A 304 -2.04 -7.43 -7.18
N ALA A 305 -2.88 -6.40 -6.97
CA ALA A 305 -4.19 -6.32 -7.60
C ALA A 305 -4.08 -6.36 -9.14
N PHE A 306 -3.10 -5.67 -9.74
CA PHE A 306 -2.80 -5.80 -11.17
C PHE A 306 -2.44 -7.26 -11.56
N ARG A 307 -1.59 -7.93 -10.77
CA ARG A 307 -1.23 -9.35 -11.03
C ARG A 307 -2.46 -10.26 -11.01
N GLN A 308 -3.43 -10.01 -10.14
CA GLN A 308 -4.69 -10.75 -10.11
C GLN A 308 -5.50 -10.55 -11.40
N ILE A 309 -5.58 -9.31 -11.91
CA ILE A 309 -6.20 -9.03 -13.21
C ILE A 309 -5.44 -9.74 -14.34
N ALA A 310 -4.11 -9.67 -14.35
CA ALA A 310 -3.29 -10.35 -15.33
C ALA A 310 -3.47 -11.88 -15.29
N ALA A 311 -3.70 -12.45 -14.10
CA ALA A 311 -3.99 -13.88 -13.89
C ALA A 311 -5.43 -14.29 -14.29
N GLY A 312 -6.30 -13.34 -14.68
CA GLY A 312 -7.63 -13.65 -15.21
C GLY A 312 -8.80 -13.21 -14.35
N ARG A 313 -8.57 -12.60 -13.18
CA ARG A 313 -9.67 -12.03 -12.37
C ARG A 313 -10.34 -10.88 -13.12
N GLY A 314 -11.64 -10.70 -12.90
CA GLY A 314 -12.44 -9.68 -13.58
C GLY A 314 -12.38 -8.35 -12.88
N ARG A 315 -12.52 -8.31 -11.54
CA ARG A 315 -12.56 -7.08 -10.74
C ARG A 315 -11.84 -7.26 -9.41
N VAL A 316 -10.90 -6.37 -9.14
CA VAL A 316 -10.00 -6.46 -7.98
C VAL A 316 -9.87 -5.10 -7.32
N VAL A 317 -9.77 -5.08 -5.98
CA VAL A 317 -9.50 -3.88 -5.20
C VAL A 317 -8.05 -3.90 -4.72
N GLY A 318 -7.32 -2.81 -4.95
CA GLY A 318 -6.07 -2.48 -4.28
C GLY A 318 -6.31 -1.36 -3.27
N HIS A 319 -5.79 -1.52 -2.07
CA HIS A 319 -5.96 -0.53 -0.99
C HIS A 319 -4.61 -0.09 -0.43
N ALA A 320 -4.53 1.17 -0.03
CA ALA A 320 -3.39 1.72 0.71
C ALA A 320 -3.85 2.48 1.95
N SER A 321 -3.06 2.38 3.02
CA SER A 321 -3.27 3.15 4.25
C SER A 321 -2.03 3.95 4.62
N SER A 322 -2.23 5.05 5.38
CA SER A 322 -1.17 5.85 5.97
C SER A 322 -1.64 6.43 7.30
N GLY A 323 -0.68 6.68 8.19
CA GLY A 323 -0.95 7.15 9.54
C GLY A 323 -1.53 6.07 10.47
N PRO A 324 -1.52 6.32 11.80
CA PRO A 324 -1.90 5.32 12.78
C PRO A 324 -3.38 4.95 12.70
N CYS A 325 -3.70 3.67 12.91
CA CYS A 325 -5.06 3.13 12.97
C CYS A 325 -5.89 3.51 11.73
N LEU A 326 -5.35 3.32 10.51
CA LEU A 326 -6.05 3.59 9.25
C LEU A 326 -6.53 5.04 9.12
N GLN A 327 -5.70 6.02 9.51
CA GLN A 327 -6.08 7.43 9.47
C GLN A 327 -6.35 7.93 8.04
N GLN A 328 -5.56 7.49 7.07
CA GLN A 328 -5.74 7.85 5.67
C GLN A 328 -5.86 6.58 4.84
N ASN A 329 -6.78 6.58 3.89
CA ASN A 329 -7.06 5.41 3.07
C ASN A 329 -7.23 5.80 1.61
N LEU A 330 -6.61 5.02 0.73
CA LEU A 330 -6.77 5.09 -0.71
C LEU A 330 -7.32 3.75 -1.21
N VAL A 331 -8.33 3.81 -2.06
CA VAL A 331 -8.95 2.64 -2.70
C VAL A 331 -8.84 2.79 -4.20
N CYS A 332 -8.30 1.78 -4.86
CA CYS A 332 -8.18 1.66 -6.31
C CYS A 332 -8.91 0.41 -6.79
N VAL A 333 -9.90 0.59 -7.64
CA VAL A 333 -10.66 -0.51 -8.27
C VAL A 333 -10.09 -0.77 -9.65
N LEU A 334 -9.66 -2.00 -9.89
CA LEU A 334 -9.10 -2.47 -11.14
C LEU A 334 -10.04 -3.43 -11.84
N GLU A 335 -10.15 -3.32 -13.15
CA GLU A 335 -10.93 -4.22 -14.00
C GLU A 335 -10.12 -4.78 -15.16
N GLY A 336 -10.28 -6.11 -15.38
CA GLY A 336 -9.91 -6.73 -16.63
C GLY A 336 -11.01 -6.50 -17.67
N ARG A 337 -10.68 -5.85 -18.79
CA ARG A 337 -11.59 -5.69 -19.92
C ARG A 337 -11.18 -6.63 -21.03
N ASN A 338 -12.13 -7.41 -21.53
CA ASN A 338 -11.94 -8.31 -22.69
C ASN A 338 -11.83 -7.52 -23.98
#